data_8392788544804907e6e9d7a18c10a96b
#
_entry.id   8392788544804907e6e9d7a18c10a96b
#
_cell.length_a   1.000
_cell.length_b   1.000
_cell.length_c   1.000
_cell.angle_alpha   90.00
_cell.angle_beta   90.00
_cell.angle_gamma   90.00
#
_symmetry.space_group_name_H-M   'P 1'
#
loop_
_entity.id
_entity.type
_entity.pdbx_description
1 polymer ?
#
loop_
_entity_poly.entity_id
_entity_poly.type
_entity_poly.pdbx_seq_one_letter_code
_entity_poly.pdbx_strand_id
1 'polypeptide(L)'
;MKIIFLTIIIFFSKVSLSYSENFTFKKLADLNDPWGSSFINNEELILTEKTGKIKIVNIISKEVYEVEHNLNYFVHGQGGLLDIIYQNNNLWISYSENRGDWKTSTSIAKAKLNRKELDFKNIFQAEPPIESGYHFGSRLAIKDNYLFASAGERGGGMIAQDPTNHPGSIIRIHLDGSIPKDNPKFEGKSDWLPEIYQIGVRNPQGLTYSSFDGKIYASNHGAKGGDWFGEIKKGENYGWKILGWGGTNYSGSKIGPKWKSGFTKAIQYWVPSIAVSAITIYKGKEFNEWNGQALITSLKDKSLRKLNFQNLSN
;
A
#
# COMPACT_ATOMS: atom_id res chain seq x y z
N MET A 1 -15.63 13.41 70.62
CA MET A 1 -14.65 12.53 69.96
C MET A 1 -15.17 12.21 68.54
N LYS A 2 -14.67 12.91 67.51
CA LYS A 2 -15.07 12.69 66.13
C LYS A 2 -14.09 11.73 65.49
N ILE A 3 -14.57 10.56 65.06
CA ILE A 3 -13.76 9.55 64.34
C ILE A 3 -13.80 9.93 62.88
N ILE A 4 -12.63 10.27 62.30
CA ILE A 4 -12.42 10.54 60.87
C ILE A 4 -12.07 9.20 60.20
N PHE A 5 -12.96 8.69 59.36
CA PHE A 5 -12.65 7.57 58.48
C PHE A 5 -11.85 8.07 57.27
N LEU A 6 -10.59 7.64 57.18
CA LEU A 6 -9.73 7.88 56.04
C LEU A 6 -9.93 6.76 55.01
N THR A 7 -10.66 7.05 53.94
CA THR A 7 -10.83 6.09 52.83
C THR A 7 -9.60 6.14 51.95
N ILE A 8 -8.76 5.10 51.98
CA ILE A 8 -7.60 4.94 51.07
C ILE A 8 -8.14 4.39 49.74
N ILE A 9 -8.17 5.22 48.70
CA ILE A 9 -8.42 4.78 47.32
C ILE A 9 -7.11 4.25 46.73
N ILE A 10 -7.00 2.93 46.59
CA ILE A 10 -5.87 2.29 45.92
C ILE A 10 -6.15 2.34 44.41
N PHE A 11 -5.44 3.21 43.72
CA PHE A 11 -5.38 3.21 42.24
C PHE A 11 -4.55 2.03 41.79
N PHE A 12 -5.15 0.98 41.27
CA PHE A 12 -4.47 -0.04 40.50
C PHE A 12 -4.14 0.53 39.11
N SER A 13 -2.98 1.12 38.95
CA SER A 13 -2.43 1.36 37.63
C SER A 13 -2.14 -0.01 36.98
N LYS A 14 -2.86 -0.35 35.91
CA LYS A 14 -2.48 -1.47 35.05
C LYS A 14 -1.11 -1.14 34.44
N VAL A 15 -0.05 -1.64 35.05
CA VAL A 15 1.28 -1.68 34.41
C VAL A 15 1.16 -2.66 33.27
N SER A 16 1.05 -2.15 32.06
CA SER A 16 1.20 -2.95 30.85
C SER A 16 2.68 -3.34 30.76
N LEU A 17 3.00 -4.55 31.17
CA LEU A 17 4.31 -5.14 30.88
C LEU A 17 4.45 -5.25 29.37
N SER A 18 5.22 -4.36 28.77
CA SER A 18 5.68 -4.48 27.40
C SER A 18 6.73 -5.59 27.37
N TYR A 19 6.32 -6.78 26.94
CA TYR A 19 7.28 -7.83 26.59
C TYR A 19 8.00 -7.38 25.32
N SER A 20 9.29 -7.11 25.41
CA SER A 20 10.17 -7.01 24.26
C SER A 20 10.28 -8.41 23.64
N GLU A 21 9.59 -8.64 22.53
CA GLU A 21 9.77 -9.86 21.76
C GLU A 21 11.20 -9.83 21.18
N ASN A 22 12.03 -10.79 21.54
CA ASN A 22 13.39 -10.91 21.04
C ASN A 22 13.36 -11.49 19.63
N PHE A 23 13.46 -10.63 18.63
CA PHE A 23 13.70 -11.02 17.25
C PHE A 23 14.96 -10.33 16.72
N THR A 24 15.61 -10.96 15.76
CA THR A 24 16.82 -10.45 15.13
C THR A 24 16.58 -10.19 13.65
N PHE A 25 17.13 -9.08 13.15
CA PHE A 25 17.18 -8.82 11.71
C PHE A 25 18.46 -9.38 11.13
N LYS A 26 18.31 -10.20 10.09
CA LYS A 26 19.45 -10.76 9.36
C LYS A 26 19.50 -10.16 7.96
N LYS A 27 20.61 -9.51 7.61
CA LYS A 27 20.85 -8.98 6.26
C LYS A 27 20.99 -10.13 5.27
N LEU A 28 20.21 -10.10 4.19
CA LEU A 28 20.25 -11.10 3.12
C LEU A 28 21.11 -10.64 1.94
N ALA A 29 20.98 -9.39 1.50
CA ALA A 29 21.68 -8.85 0.34
C ALA A 29 21.90 -7.35 0.46
N ASP A 30 22.84 -6.81 -0.33
CA ASP A 30 22.99 -5.39 -0.60
C ASP A 30 22.21 -5.03 -1.86
N LEU A 31 21.27 -4.09 -1.73
CA LEU A 31 20.37 -3.68 -2.79
C LEU A 31 20.35 -2.15 -2.90
N ASN A 32 20.07 -1.64 -4.10
CA ASN A 32 19.97 -0.20 -4.35
C ASN A 32 18.53 0.21 -4.54
N ASP A 33 17.97 0.96 -3.57
CA ASP A 33 16.57 1.42 -3.56
C ASP A 33 15.54 0.27 -3.80
N PRO A 34 15.58 -0.85 -3.03
CA PRO A 34 14.62 -1.93 -3.20
C PRO A 34 13.20 -1.43 -2.89
N TRP A 35 12.24 -1.79 -3.76
CA TRP A 35 10.89 -1.24 -3.64
C TRP A 35 9.82 -2.30 -3.38
N GLY A 36 9.63 -3.25 -4.28
CA GLY A 36 8.68 -4.35 -4.17
C GLY A 36 9.37 -5.71 -4.20
N SER A 37 8.74 -6.71 -3.60
CA SER A 37 9.29 -8.07 -3.61
C SER A 37 8.22 -9.14 -3.47
N SER A 38 8.48 -10.32 -4.04
CA SER A 38 7.61 -11.49 -3.93
C SER A 38 8.45 -12.76 -3.93
N PHE A 39 8.08 -13.72 -3.09
CA PHE A 39 8.65 -15.06 -3.17
C PHE A 39 8.20 -15.77 -4.44
N ILE A 40 9.14 -16.35 -5.18
CA ILE A 40 8.87 -17.20 -6.35
C ILE A 40 8.92 -18.69 -6.01
N ASN A 41 9.57 -19.01 -4.91
CA ASN A 41 9.56 -20.31 -4.24
C ASN A 41 10.03 -20.14 -2.78
N ASN A 42 10.29 -21.22 -2.06
CA ASN A 42 10.68 -21.17 -0.63
C ASN A 42 12.08 -20.58 -0.40
N GLU A 43 12.91 -20.44 -1.42
CA GLU A 43 14.31 -20.03 -1.30
C GLU A 43 14.62 -18.76 -2.09
N GLU A 44 13.77 -18.32 -2.99
CA GLU A 44 14.07 -17.23 -3.89
C GLU A 44 13.01 -16.13 -3.84
N LEU A 45 13.51 -14.92 -3.75
CA LEU A 45 12.76 -13.68 -3.74
C LEU A 45 13.06 -12.89 -5.01
N ILE A 46 12.06 -12.61 -5.83
CA ILE A 46 12.17 -11.62 -6.91
C ILE A 46 11.85 -10.24 -6.35
N LEU A 47 12.59 -9.24 -6.75
CA LEU A 47 12.40 -7.87 -6.28
C LEU A 47 12.73 -6.84 -7.35
N THR A 48 12.18 -5.64 -7.16
CA THR A 48 12.47 -4.46 -7.96
C THR A 48 13.39 -3.52 -7.20
N GLU A 49 14.34 -2.92 -7.92
CA GLU A 49 14.98 -1.68 -7.51
C GLU A 49 14.35 -0.52 -8.28
N LYS A 50 13.97 0.54 -7.58
CA LYS A 50 13.29 1.70 -8.17
C LYS A 50 14.03 2.26 -9.37
N THR A 51 15.35 2.16 -9.37
CA THR A 51 16.26 2.63 -10.41
C THR A 51 16.15 1.88 -11.75
N GLY A 52 15.35 0.80 -11.81
CA GLY A 52 15.08 0.09 -13.06
C GLY A 52 15.69 -1.30 -13.14
N LYS A 53 16.01 -1.93 -12.02
CA LYS A 53 16.52 -3.30 -12.01
C LYS A 53 15.51 -4.27 -11.40
N ILE A 54 15.46 -5.47 -11.98
CA ILE A 54 14.77 -6.61 -11.39
C ILE A 54 15.83 -7.62 -10.99
N LYS A 55 15.77 -8.08 -9.75
CA LYS A 55 16.74 -9.02 -9.19
C LYS A 55 16.05 -10.23 -8.57
N ILE A 56 16.74 -11.36 -8.59
CA ILE A 56 16.37 -12.54 -7.81
C ILE A 56 17.46 -12.76 -6.77
N VAL A 57 17.02 -12.95 -5.53
CA VAL A 57 17.88 -13.20 -4.37
C VAL A 57 17.55 -14.58 -3.82
N ASN A 58 18.54 -15.47 -3.75
CA ASN A 58 18.40 -16.71 -3.01
C ASN A 58 18.66 -16.42 -1.52
N ILE A 59 17.69 -16.68 -0.65
CA ILE A 59 17.76 -16.36 0.78
C ILE A 59 18.66 -17.31 1.57
N ILE A 60 19.04 -18.46 0.98
CA ILE A 60 19.92 -19.46 1.60
C ILE A 60 21.38 -19.21 1.17
N SER A 61 21.67 -19.24 -0.14
CA SER A 61 23.04 -19.02 -0.66
C SER A 61 23.45 -17.55 -0.63
N LYS A 62 22.48 -16.62 -0.57
CA LYS A 62 22.63 -15.16 -0.67
C LYS A 62 23.11 -14.68 -2.05
N GLU A 63 23.06 -15.54 -3.04
CA GLU A 63 23.35 -15.15 -4.41
C GLU A 63 22.28 -14.17 -4.92
N VAL A 64 22.75 -13.17 -5.67
CA VAL A 64 21.91 -12.13 -6.27
C VAL A 64 22.24 -12.07 -7.75
N TYR A 65 21.24 -12.18 -8.60
CA TYR A 65 21.42 -11.98 -10.04
C TYR A 65 20.32 -11.08 -10.60
N GLU A 66 20.69 -10.33 -11.65
CA GLU A 66 19.80 -9.40 -12.33
C GLU A 66 19.07 -10.13 -13.48
N VAL A 67 17.82 -9.74 -13.72
CA VAL A 67 16.99 -10.26 -14.81
C VAL A 67 16.66 -9.11 -15.74
N GLU A 68 16.96 -9.25 -17.03
CA GLU A 68 16.65 -8.25 -18.06
C GLU A 68 15.14 -8.11 -18.27
N HIS A 69 14.69 -6.93 -18.71
CA HIS A 69 13.29 -6.65 -18.99
C HIS A 69 13.10 -5.53 -20.03
N ASN A 70 11.91 -5.48 -20.65
CA ASN A 70 11.54 -4.56 -21.73
C ASN A 70 10.66 -3.38 -21.30
N LEU A 71 10.50 -3.09 -20.00
CA LEU A 71 9.61 -2.03 -19.53
C LEU A 71 10.10 -0.63 -19.94
N ASN A 72 9.17 0.20 -20.44
CA ASN A 72 9.41 1.62 -20.73
C ASN A 72 9.12 2.46 -19.49
N TYR A 73 10.01 2.43 -18.52
CA TYR A 73 9.87 3.12 -17.24
C TYR A 73 10.57 4.49 -17.22
N PHE A 74 10.18 5.35 -16.28
CA PHE A 74 10.79 6.66 -16.06
C PHE A 74 11.10 6.87 -14.57
N VAL A 75 12.39 7.01 -14.26
CA VAL A 75 12.86 7.28 -12.91
C VAL A 75 12.82 8.78 -12.64
N HIS A 76 11.80 9.21 -11.90
CA HIS A 76 11.65 10.60 -11.49
C HIS A 76 10.95 10.69 -10.13
N GLY A 77 11.60 11.34 -9.16
CA GLY A 77 11.08 11.47 -7.80
C GLY A 77 10.79 10.13 -7.13
N GLN A 78 9.52 9.83 -6.89
CA GLN A 78 9.07 8.56 -6.32
C GLN A 78 8.84 7.45 -7.37
N GLY A 79 8.93 7.79 -8.66
CA GLY A 79 8.71 6.85 -9.77
C GLY A 79 9.93 6.02 -10.13
N GLY A 80 9.69 4.94 -10.87
CA GLY A 80 10.65 3.93 -11.33
C GLY A 80 9.97 2.57 -11.46
N LEU A 81 10.70 1.48 -11.25
CA LEU A 81 10.07 0.18 -11.01
C LEU A 81 9.56 0.15 -9.56
N LEU A 82 8.34 -0.35 -9.38
CA LEU A 82 7.64 -0.25 -8.10
C LEU A 82 7.31 -1.66 -7.58
N ASP A 83 6.05 -2.03 -7.40
CA ASP A 83 5.71 -3.31 -6.79
C ASP A 83 5.78 -4.49 -7.77
N ILE A 84 6.06 -5.67 -7.27
CA ILE A 84 6.07 -6.91 -8.05
C ILE A 84 5.44 -8.05 -7.26
N ILE A 85 4.56 -8.81 -7.92
CA ILE A 85 3.92 -10.00 -7.34
C ILE A 85 4.11 -11.18 -8.28
N TYR A 86 4.43 -12.33 -7.69
CA TYR A 86 4.49 -13.62 -8.37
C TYR A 86 3.32 -14.52 -7.95
N GLN A 87 2.69 -15.15 -8.92
CA GLN A 87 1.73 -16.23 -8.69
C GLN A 87 1.66 -17.16 -9.90
N ASN A 88 1.77 -18.47 -9.68
CA ASN A 88 1.56 -19.48 -10.70
C ASN A 88 2.34 -19.23 -12.01
N ASN A 89 3.65 -19.04 -11.89
CA ASN A 89 4.57 -18.73 -12.99
C ASN A 89 4.31 -17.42 -13.75
N ASN A 90 3.48 -16.54 -13.22
CA ASN A 90 3.26 -15.20 -13.75
C ASN A 90 3.76 -14.14 -12.78
N LEU A 91 4.19 -13.02 -13.34
CA LEU A 91 4.60 -11.82 -12.64
C LEU A 91 3.67 -10.67 -13.05
N TRP A 92 3.29 -9.87 -12.07
CA TRP A 92 2.67 -8.57 -12.26
C TRP A 92 3.58 -7.53 -11.63
N ILE A 93 3.88 -6.49 -12.39
CA ILE A 93 4.72 -5.37 -11.95
C ILE A 93 3.96 -4.07 -12.13
N SER A 94 4.05 -3.19 -11.14
CA SER A 94 3.67 -1.80 -11.29
C SER A 94 4.90 -0.93 -11.46
N TYR A 95 4.77 0.13 -12.24
CA TYR A 95 5.88 1.03 -12.52
C TYR A 95 5.39 2.40 -12.96
N SER A 96 6.26 3.41 -12.89
CA SER A 96 6.00 4.69 -13.52
C SER A 96 6.35 4.60 -15.00
N GLU A 97 5.33 4.47 -15.85
CA GLU A 97 5.50 4.39 -17.29
C GLU A 97 5.84 5.74 -17.88
N ASN A 98 6.82 5.75 -18.77
CA ASN A 98 7.14 6.92 -19.58
C ASN A 98 6.06 7.12 -20.65
N ARG A 99 5.33 8.24 -20.59
CA ARG A 99 4.23 8.60 -21.50
C ARG A 99 4.62 9.75 -22.45
N GLY A 100 5.90 10.09 -22.50
CA GLY A 100 6.42 11.24 -23.27
C GLY A 100 6.22 12.58 -22.54
N ASP A 101 6.90 13.62 -23.00
CA ASP A 101 6.76 14.99 -22.50
C ASP A 101 6.81 15.12 -20.97
N TRP A 102 7.73 14.40 -20.33
CA TRP A 102 7.88 14.33 -18.87
C TRP A 102 6.65 13.80 -18.11
N LYS A 103 5.62 13.33 -18.83
CA LYS A 103 4.43 12.73 -18.24
C LYS A 103 4.64 11.26 -17.93
N THR A 104 4.07 10.83 -16.83
CA THR A 104 4.12 9.45 -16.37
C THR A 104 2.77 8.98 -15.87
N SER A 105 2.52 7.69 -16.01
CA SER A 105 1.36 7.00 -15.41
C SER A 105 1.82 5.92 -14.44
N THR A 106 0.97 5.60 -13.44
CA THR A 106 1.04 4.32 -12.77
C THR A 106 0.52 3.26 -13.74
N SER A 107 1.39 2.35 -14.17
CA SER A 107 1.02 1.29 -15.12
C SER A 107 1.31 -0.09 -14.53
N ILE A 108 0.61 -1.10 -15.03
CA ILE A 108 0.77 -2.48 -14.60
C ILE A 108 1.05 -3.33 -15.84
N ALA A 109 2.10 -4.11 -15.76
CA ALA A 109 2.48 -5.07 -16.79
C ALA A 109 2.54 -6.48 -16.25
N LYS A 110 2.35 -7.46 -17.14
CA LYS A 110 2.37 -8.88 -16.83
C LYS A 110 3.40 -9.59 -17.70
N ALA A 111 4.13 -10.54 -17.12
CA ALA A 111 5.03 -11.46 -17.84
C ALA A 111 4.90 -12.87 -17.26
N LYS A 112 5.37 -13.87 -18.00
CA LYS A 112 5.73 -15.18 -17.44
C LYS A 112 7.12 -15.10 -16.83
N LEU A 113 7.33 -15.79 -15.71
CA LEU A 113 8.65 -15.87 -15.10
C LEU A 113 9.65 -16.53 -16.07
N ASN A 114 10.66 -15.79 -16.45
CA ASN A 114 11.87 -16.26 -17.12
C ASN A 114 13.06 -15.64 -16.40
N ARG A 115 14.06 -16.45 -16.03
CA ARG A 115 15.18 -16.02 -15.22
C ARG A 115 16.27 -15.25 -16.00
N LYS A 116 16.16 -15.20 -17.33
CA LYS A 116 17.09 -14.46 -18.19
C LYS A 116 16.51 -13.13 -18.62
N GLU A 117 15.26 -13.15 -19.10
CA GLU A 117 14.60 -11.98 -19.67
C GLU A 117 13.09 -12.06 -19.42
N LEU A 118 12.50 -10.94 -18.98
CA LEU A 118 11.07 -10.79 -18.71
C LEU A 118 10.44 -9.93 -19.81
N ASP A 119 9.63 -10.55 -20.66
CA ASP A 119 8.83 -9.88 -21.70
C ASP A 119 7.50 -9.42 -21.09
N PHE A 120 7.49 -8.23 -20.53
CA PHE A 120 6.31 -7.61 -19.93
C PHE A 120 5.39 -7.01 -20.98
N LYS A 121 4.08 -7.21 -20.81
CA LYS A 121 3.03 -6.57 -21.59
C LYS A 121 2.09 -5.80 -20.67
N ASN A 122 1.83 -4.54 -21.00
CA ASN A 122 0.90 -3.72 -20.24
C ASN A 122 -0.49 -4.34 -20.26
N ILE A 123 -1.09 -4.38 -19.08
CA ILE A 123 -2.48 -4.80 -18.85
C ILE A 123 -3.33 -3.69 -18.25
N PHE A 124 -2.70 -2.61 -17.77
CA PHE A 124 -3.38 -1.41 -17.26
C PHE A 124 -2.45 -0.19 -17.34
N GLN A 125 -3.01 0.95 -17.68
CA GLN A 125 -2.34 2.25 -17.69
C GLN A 125 -3.28 3.29 -17.06
N ALA A 126 -2.81 3.96 -16.00
CA ALA A 126 -3.62 5.01 -15.37
C ALA A 126 -3.72 6.25 -16.28
N GLU A 127 -4.92 6.77 -16.42
CA GLU A 127 -5.23 7.99 -17.18
C GLU A 127 -5.79 9.09 -16.25
N PRO A 128 -5.46 10.35 -16.53
CA PRO A 128 -4.48 10.82 -17.49
C PRO A 128 -3.04 10.67 -17.03
N PRO A 129 -2.05 10.63 -17.94
CA PRO A 129 -0.64 10.75 -17.57
C PRO A 129 -0.37 12.17 -17.06
N ILE A 130 0.45 12.28 -16.01
CA ILE A 130 0.72 13.54 -15.30
C ILE A 130 2.22 13.81 -15.22
N GLU A 131 2.61 15.04 -15.46
CA GLU A 131 3.96 15.54 -15.20
C GLU A 131 4.13 15.75 -13.68
N SER A 132 4.52 14.68 -12.99
CA SER A 132 4.76 14.69 -11.55
C SER A 132 5.63 13.53 -11.12
N GLY A 133 6.61 13.81 -10.24
CA GLY A 133 7.41 12.78 -9.57
C GLY A 133 6.80 12.28 -8.24
N TYR A 134 5.56 12.65 -7.91
CA TYR A 134 4.96 12.34 -6.61
C TYR A 134 3.84 11.29 -6.70
N HIS A 135 3.61 10.60 -5.60
CA HIS A 135 2.42 9.85 -5.24
C HIS A 135 1.94 8.88 -6.32
N PHE A 136 2.78 7.93 -6.72
CA PHE A 136 2.40 6.88 -7.67
C PHE A 136 1.48 5.82 -7.04
N GLY A 137 1.50 5.66 -5.71
CA GLY A 137 0.84 4.53 -5.04
C GLY A 137 1.50 3.23 -5.44
N SER A 138 0.94 2.55 -6.43
CA SER A 138 1.53 1.42 -7.17
C SER A 138 1.64 0.09 -6.42
N ARG A 139 1.06 -0.05 -5.22
CA ARG A 139 1.02 -1.34 -4.53
C ARG A 139 0.01 -2.28 -5.16
N LEU A 140 0.35 -3.56 -5.19
CA LEU A 140 -0.42 -4.64 -5.79
C LEU A 140 -0.88 -5.64 -4.72
N ALA A 141 -2.06 -6.22 -4.91
CA ALA A 141 -2.54 -7.36 -4.14
C ALA A 141 -3.41 -8.26 -5.01
N ILE A 142 -3.23 -9.57 -4.91
CA ILE A 142 -4.08 -10.54 -5.60
C ILE A 142 -5.06 -11.15 -4.61
N LYS A 143 -6.34 -11.15 -4.99
CA LYS A 143 -7.40 -11.88 -4.32
C LYS A 143 -8.20 -12.64 -5.37
N ASP A 144 -8.25 -13.96 -5.23
CA ASP A 144 -8.91 -14.85 -6.18
C ASP A 144 -8.37 -14.64 -7.62
N ASN A 145 -9.22 -14.27 -8.56
CA ASN A 145 -8.83 -13.95 -9.95
C ASN A 145 -8.75 -12.43 -10.21
N TYR A 146 -8.59 -11.64 -9.17
CA TYR A 146 -8.54 -10.18 -9.28
C TYR A 146 -7.19 -9.64 -8.82
N LEU A 147 -6.69 -8.67 -9.58
CA LEU A 147 -5.57 -7.82 -9.21
C LEU A 147 -6.13 -6.48 -8.71
N PHE A 148 -5.81 -6.15 -7.47
CA PHE A 148 -6.00 -4.84 -6.90
C PHE A 148 -4.70 -4.04 -7.00
N ALA A 149 -4.81 -2.79 -7.39
CA ALA A 149 -3.67 -1.88 -7.47
C ALA A 149 -4.03 -0.51 -6.93
N SER A 150 -3.06 0.18 -6.34
CA SER A 150 -3.25 1.56 -5.90
C SER A 150 -2.66 2.54 -6.91
N ALA A 151 -3.43 3.56 -7.30
CA ALA A 151 -2.97 4.72 -8.06
C ALA A 151 -2.99 5.95 -7.16
N GLY A 152 -1.82 6.50 -6.86
CA GLY A 152 -1.71 7.71 -6.05
C GLY A 152 -2.17 8.95 -6.80
N GLU A 153 -2.48 10.03 -6.06
CA GLU A 153 -3.10 11.25 -6.62
C GLU A 153 -2.11 12.19 -7.33
N ARG A 154 -0.86 11.78 -7.47
CA ARG A 154 0.19 12.42 -8.26
C ARG A 154 0.49 13.88 -7.87
N GLY A 155 0.16 14.31 -6.63
CA GLY A 155 0.26 15.69 -6.16
C GLY A 155 -0.95 16.57 -6.52
N GLY A 156 -1.94 16.02 -7.24
CA GLY A 156 -3.13 16.73 -7.70
C GLY A 156 -4.20 17.01 -6.63
N GLY A 157 -4.05 16.41 -5.43
CA GLY A 157 -4.93 16.65 -4.29
C GLY A 157 -6.38 16.25 -4.56
N MET A 158 -7.23 17.20 -4.99
CA MET A 158 -8.65 16.96 -5.23
C MET A 158 -8.96 16.04 -6.42
N ILE A 159 -8.00 15.75 -7.29
CA ILE A 159 -8.15 14.75 -8.36
C ILE A 159 -8.59 13.37 -7.81
N ALA A 160 -8.21 13.07 -6.55
CA ALA A 160 -8.63 11.85 -5.86
C ALA A 160 -10.14 11.76 -5.58
N GLN A 161 -10.90 12.83 -5.81
CA GLN A 161 -12.36 12.86 -5.68
C GLN A 161 -13.08 12.78 -7.02
N ASP A 162 -12.34 12.73 -8.12
CA ASP A 162 -12.86 12.68 -9.45
C ASP A 162 -12.70 11.29 -10.08
N PRO A 163 -13.78 10.51 -10.19
CA PRO A 163 -13.74 9.14 -10.71
C PRO A 163 -13.64 9.05 -12.24
N THR A 164 -13.52 10.17 -12.93
CA THR A 164 -13.29 10.21 -14.39
C THR A 164 -11.83 10.07 -14.75
N ASN A 165 -10.98 9.89 -13.72
CA ASN A 165 -9.55 9.63 -13.86
C ASN A 165 -9.06 8.65 -12.76
N HIS A 166 -7.96 7.96 -13.02
CA HIS A 166 -7.44 6.93 -12.10
C HIS A 166 -6.61 7.46 -10.91
N PRO A 167 -5.89 8.60 -10.98
CA PRO A 167 -5.13 9.12 -9.87
C PRO A 167 -5.98 9.33 -8.60
N GLY A 168 -5.49 8.79 -7.47
CA GLY A 168 -6.19 8.87 -6.18
C GLY A 168 -7.21 7.76 -5.95
N SER A 169 -7.06 6.61 -6.61
CA SER A 169 -7.99 5.49 -6.52
C SER A 169 -7.33 4.13 -6.25
N ILE A 170 -8.16 3.16 -5.92
CA ILE A 170 -7.84 1.74 -5.94
C ILE A 170 -8.50 1.13 -7.16
N ILE A 171 -7.71 0.46 -7.96
CA ILE A 171 -8.08 -0.23 -9.19
C ILE A 171 -8.38 -1.69 -8.88
N ARG A 172 -9.39 -2.28 -9.52
CA ARG A 172 -9.61 -3.73 -9.56
C ARG A 172 -9.83 -4.19 -10.99
N ILE A 173 -8.96 -5.07 -11.46
CA ILE A 173 -9.03 -5.72 -12.78
C ILE A 173 -8.87 -7.23 -12.61
N HIS A 174 -9.18 -8.00 -13.64
CA HIS A 174 -8.79 -9.40 -13.70
C HIS A 174 -7.27 -9.53 -13.90
N LEU A 175 -6.71 -10.73 -13.65
CA LEU A 175 -5.28 -11.03 -13.79
C LEU A 175 -4.76 -10.93 -15.25
N ASP A 176 -5.64 -10.78 -16.23
CA ASP A 176 -5.34 -10.53 -17.65
C ASP A 176 -5.55 -9.08 -18.08
N GLY A 177 -5.98 -8.21 -17.15
CA GLY A 177 -6.28 -6.80 -17.41
C GLY A 177 -7.75 -6.51 -17.79
N SER A 178 -8.57 -7.53 -18.02
CA SER A 178 -9.98 -7.31 -18.32
C SER A 178 -10.75 -6.75 -17.12
N ILE A 179 -11.83 -6.02 -17.41
CA ILE A 179 -12.59 -5.29 -16.38
C ILE A 179 -13.66 -6.20 -15.77
N PRO A 180 -13.69 -6.35 -14.43
CA PRO A 180 -14.74 -7.09 -13.75
C PRO A 180 -16.12 -6.44 -13.93
N LYS A 181 -17.11 -7.21 -14.37
CA LYS A 181 -18.48 -6.71 -14.60
C LYS A 181 -19.16 -6.20 -13.34
N ASP A 182 -18.71 -6.67 -12.18
CA ASP A 182 -19.24 -6.30 -10.88
C ASP A 182 -18.42 -5.20 -10.17
N ASN A 183 -17.54 -4.49 -10.88
CA ASN A 183 -16.95 -3.26 -10.36
C ASN A 183 -18.03 -2.24 -10.02
N PRO A 184 -17.83 -1.33 -9.07
CA PRO A 184 -18.85 -0.38 -8.67
C PRO A 184 -19.29 0.47 -9.84
N LYS A 185 -20.62 0.74 -9.91
CA LYS A 185 -21.22 1.71 -10.79
C LYS A 185 -21.89 2.76 -9.92
N PHE A 186 -21.68 4.02 -10.22
CA PHE A 186 -22.21 5.11 -9.44
C PHE A 186 -23.37 5.77 -10.20
N GLU A 187 -24.52 5.84 -9.56
CA GLU A 187 -25.71 6.50 -10.14
C GLU A 187 -25.39 7.95 -10.52
N GLY A 188 -25.81 8.36 -11.69
CA GLY A 188 -25.61 9.72 -12.21
C GLY A 188 -24.17 10.05 -12.62
N LYS A 189 -23.25 9.07 -12.66
CA LYS A 189 -21.86 9.24 -13.10
C LYS A 189 -21.50 8.18 -14.14
N SER A 190 -22.03 8.35 -15.37
CA SER A 190 -21.78 7.46 -16.50
C SER A 190 -20.32 7.45 -16.97
N ASP A 191 -19.57 8.45 -16.62
CA ASP A 191 -18.16 8.69 -16.93
C ASP A 191 -17.18 8.16 -15.88
N TRP A 192 -17.66 7.50 -14.84
CA TRP A 192 -16.82 6.79 -13.88
C TRP A 192 -16.02 5.68 -14.58
N LEU A 193 -14.67 5.70 -14.44
CA LEU A 193 -13.82 4.72 -15.08
C LEU A 193 -14.06 3.32 -14.51
N PRO A 194 -14.28 2.32 -15.35
CA PRO A 194 -14.79 1.00 -14.93
C PRO A 194 -13.78 0.15 -14.14
N GLU A 195 -12.51 0.49 -14.16
CA GLU A 195 -11.45 -0.16 -13.38
C GLU A 195 -11.45 0.28 -11.91
N ILE A 196 -12.05 1.43 -11.61
CA ILE A 196 -12.01 2.02 -10.27
C ILE A 196 -12.89 1.22 -9.31
N TYR A 197 -12.28 0.78 -8.20
CA TYR A 197 -12.95 0.06 -7.12
C TYR A 197 -13.29 0.96 -5.93
N GLN A 198 -12.39 1.90 -5.58
CA GLN A 198 -12.55 2.88 -4.49
C GLN A 198 -11.76 4.14 -4.81
N ILE A 199 -12.23 5.31 -4.38
CA ILE A 199 -11.57 6.60 -4.58
C ILE A 199 -11.10 7.23 -3.25
N GLY A 200 -10.47 8.40 -3.36
CA GLY A 200 -10.16 9.24 -2.20
C GLY A 200 -8.91 8.84 -1.43
N VAL A 201 -7.96 8.18 -2.10
CA VAL A 201 -6.64 7.88 -1.52
C VAL A 201 -5.60 8.90 -1.99
N ARG A 202 -4.57 9.16 -1.17
CA ARG A 202 -3.49 10.07 -1.52
C ARG A 202 -2.32 9.33 -2.17
N ASN A 203 -1.64 8.52 -1.39
CA ASN A 203 -0.47 7.78 -1.83
C ASN A 203 -0.37 6.47 -1.04
N PRO A 204 -1.14 5.43 -1.39
CA PRO A 204 -1.06 4.15 -0.72
C PRO A 204 0.30 3.49 -0.97
N GLN A 205 1.02 3.21 0.12
CA GLN A 205 2.34 2.59 0.09
C GLN A 205 2.35 1.16 0.64
N GLY A 206 1.17 0.63 0.96
CA GLY A 206 0.93 -0.76 1.27
C GLY A 206 -0.44 -1.18 0.78
N LEU A 207 -0.53 -2.38 0.22
CA LEU A 207 -1.76 -3.05 -0.18
C LEU A 207 -1.57 -4.56 0.04
N THR A 208 -2.52 -5.22 0.68
CA THR A 208 -2.41 -6.64 1.00
C THR A 208 -3.76 -7.33 1.09
N TYR A 209 -3.79 -8.60 0.72
CA TYR A 209 -4.92 -9.48 0.93
C TYR A 209 -4.76 -10.22 2.26
N SER A 210 -5.82 -10.28 3.03
CA SER A 210 -5.91 -11.08 4.26
C SER A 210 -6.71 -12.35 4.03
N SER A 211 -6.05 -13.50 4.15
CA SER A 211 -6.72 -14.81 4.06
C SER A 211 -7.52 -15.17 5.33
N PHE A 212 -7.43 -14.38 6.40
CA PHE A 212 -8.16 -14.63 7.64
C PHE A 212 -9.61 -14.15 7.57
N ASP A 213 -9.86 -13.09 6.83
CA ASP A 213 -11.21 -12.48 6.72
C ASP A 213 -11.61 -12.18 5.27
N GLY A 214 -10.75 -12.50 4.30
CA GLY A 214 -11.03 -12.35 2.87
C GLY A 214 -11.03 -10.89 2.38
N LYS A 215 -10.39 -9.97 3.11
CA LYS A 215 -10.41 -8.53 2.81
C LYS A 215 -9.10 -8.04 2.22
N ILE A 216 -9.17 -6.88 1.56
CA ILE A 216 -8.01 -6.11 1.11
C ILE A 216 -7.80 -4.95 2.08
N TYR A 217 -6.56 -4.74 2.50
CA TYR A 217 -6.15 -3.65 3.36
C TYR A 217 -5.10 -2.78 2.70
N ALA A 218 -5.13 -1.48 3.01
CA ALA A 218 -4.14 -0.52 2.55
C ALA A 218 -3.55 0.30 3.69
N SER A 219 -2.30 0.72 3.53
CA SER A 219 -1.69 1.82 4.26
C SER A 219 -1.44 2.99 3.32
N ASN A 220 -1.73 4.22 3.76
CA ASN A 220 -1.70 5.39 2.91
C ASN A 220 -1.00 6.57 3.60
N HIS A 221 -0.13 7.24 2.87
CA HIS A 221 0.51 8.46 3.34
C HIS A 221 -0.48 9.63 3.39
N GLY A 222 -0.60 10.24 4.57
CA GLY A 222 -1.12 11.59 4.71
C GLY A 222 -0.10 12.65 4.26
N ALA A 223 -0.28 13.90 4.72
CA ALA A 223 0.71 14.94 4.52
C ALA A 223 1.62 15.08 5.77
N LYS A 224 1.57 16.19 6.52
CA LYS A 224 2.28 16.34 7.80
C LYS A 224 1.45 15.73 8.95
N GLY A 225 1.12 14.43 8.83
CA GLY A 225 0.18 13.68 9.66
C GLY A 225 -0.98 13.15 8.84
N GLY A 226 -1.76 12.24 9.43
CA GLY A 226 -2.92 11.62 8.81
C GLY A 226 -2.57 10.44 7.90
N ASP A 227 -1.42 9.79 8.09
CA ASP A 227 -1.18 8.45 7.58
C ASP A 227 -2.24 7.53 8.17
N TRP A 228 -2.72 6.56 7.40
CA TRP A 228 -3.72 5.64 7.88
C TRP A 228 -3.54 4.21 7.38
N PHE A 229 -4.14 3.26 8.09
CA PHE A 229 -4.38 1.88 7.74
C PHE A 229 -5.87 1.60 7.75
N GLY A 230 -6.39 0.90 6.73
CA GLY A 230 -7.81 0.60 6.64
C GLY A 230 -8.17 -0.41 5.56
N GLU A 231 -9.42 -0.87 5.60
CA GLU A 231 -10.02 -1.81 4.66
C GLU A 231 -10.38 -1.12 3.34
N ILE A 232 -10.08 -1.76 2.21
CA ILE A 232 -10.50 -1.32 0.88
C ILE A 232 -11.89 -1.88 0.59
N LYS A 233 -12.85 -1.00 0.29
CA LYS A 233 -14.25 -1.33 0.14
C LYS A 233 -14.81 -0.86 -1.19
N LYS A 234 -15.62 -1.71 -1.79
CA LYS A 234 -16.26 -1.46 -3.10
C LYS A 234 -17.12 -0.20 -3.09
N GLY A 235 -16.81 0.73 -4.00
CA GLY A 235 -17.60 1.94 -4.20
C GLY A 235 -17.47 3.02 -3.14
N GLU A 236 -16.55 2.83 -2.15
CA GLU A 236 -16.38 3.79 -1.06
C GLU A 236 -15.30 4.85 -1.37
N ASN A 237 -15.14 5.81 -0.44
CA ASN A 237 -14.27 6.97 -0.60
C ASN A 237 -13.54 7.30 0.71
N TYR A 238 -12.22 7.27 0.71
CA TYR A 238 -11.39 7.66 1.87
C TYR A 238 -11.24 9.17 2.08
N GLY A 239 -11.77 9.97 1.14
CA GLY A 239 -11.97 11.42 1.32
C GLY A 239 -10.76 12.30 1.12
N TRP A 240 -9.65 11.82 0.58
CA TRP A 240 -8.55 12.72 0.22
C TRP A 240 -8.96 13.63 -0.94
N LYS A 241 -8.79 14.96 -0.96
CA LYS A 241 -8.18 15.84 0.04
C LYS A 241 -9.25 16.65 0.83
N ILE A 242 -10.42 16.06 1.05
CA ILE A 242 -11.50 16.66 1.86
C ILE A 242 -11.22 16.38 3.36
N LEU A 243 -10.72 15.18 3.65
CA LEU A 243 -10.36 14.74 5.00
C LEU A 243 -8.84 14.78 5.19
N GLY A 244 -8.40 15.25 6.37
CA GLY A 244 -6.99 15.30 6.74
C GLY A 244 -6.55 14.24 7.74
N TRP A 245 -7.47 13.42 8.26
CA TRP A 245 -7.21 12.42 9.32
C TRP A 245 -6.46 13.01 10.54
N GLY A 246 -6.68 14.30 10.82
CA GLY A 246 -5.98 15.05 11.86
C GLY A 246 -4.63 15.63 11.44
N GLY A 247 -4.19 15.37 10.22
CA GLY A 247 -2.97 15.95 9.64
C GLY A 247 -3.17 17.35 9.08
N THR A 248 -2.05 18.00 8.79
CA THR A 248 -1.99 19.32 8.16
C THR A 248 -1.21 19.25 6.84
N ASN A 249 -1.33 20.27 6.00
CA ASN A 249 -0.41 20.48 4.90
C ASN A 249 1.01 20.72 5.43
N TYR A 250 2.03 20.64 4.58
CA TYR A 250 3.42 20.91 4.97
C TYR A 250 3.63 22.37 5.41
N SER A 251 2.79 23.30 4.95
CA SER A 251 2.72 24.68 5.43
C SER A 251 2.18 24.84 6.86
N GLY A 252 1.60 23.77 7.45
CA GLY A 252 0.92 23.81 8.74
C GLY A 252 -0.58 24.12 8.66
N SER A 253 -1.11 24.53 7.50
CA SER A 253 -2.54 24.77 7.33
C SER A 253 -3.34 23.48 7.41
N LYS A 254 -4.58 23.55 7.94
CA LYS A 254 -5.49 22.38 8.02
C LYS A 254 -5.87 21.91 6.62
N ILE A 255 -5.98 20.57 6.46
CA ILE A 255 -6.48 19.96 5.23
C ILE A 255 -8.01 19.88 5.26
N GLY A 256 -8.58 19.56 6.39
CA GLY A 256 -10.02 19.38 6.59
C GLY A 256 -10.29 18.70 7.92
N PRO A 257 -11.52 18.21 8.16
CA PRO A 257 -11.83 17.49 9.37
C PRO A 257 -11.03 16.18 9.44
N LYS A 258 -10.90 15.65 10.66
CA LYS A 258 -10.29 14.35 10.90
C LYS A 258 -11.05 13.23 10.18
N TRP A 259 -12.36 13.25 10.28
CA TRP A 259 -13.30 12.37 9.60
C TRP A 259 -14.71 12.99 9.61
N LYS A 260 -15.57 12.59 8.69
CA LYS A 260 -17.00 12.89 8.69
C LYS A 260 -17.81 11.75 8.07
N SER A 261 -19.10 11.70 8.36
CA SER A 261 -20.03 10.74 7.77
C SER A 261 -20.05 10.83 6.23
N GLY A 262 -20.27 9.69 5.58
CA GLY A 262 -20.25 9.56 4.10
C GLY A 262 -18.87 9.21 3.52
N PHE A 263 -17.84 9.04 4.37
CA PHE A 263 -16.53 8.60 3.95
C PHE A 263 -16.11 7.33 4.68
N THR A 264 -15.28 6.51 4.04
CA THR A 264 -14.68 5.31 4.64
C THR A 264 -13.89 5.70 5.89
N LYS A 265 -14.09 4.96 6.99
CA LYS A 265 -13.35 5.20 8.23
C LYS A 265 -12.09 4.34 8.26
N ALA A 266 -10.93 4.94 8.50
CA ALA A 266 -9.69 4.22 8.73
C ALA A 266 -9.76 3.44 10.06
N ILE A 267 -9.15 2.27 10.09
CA ILE A 267 -9.02 1.43 11.30
C ILE A 267 -8.01 2.06 12.26
N GLN A 268 -6.89 2.53 11.73
CA GLN A 268 -5.85 3.24 12.47
C GLN A 268 -5.34 4.43 11.65
N TYR A 269 -4.95 5.51 12.32
CA TYR A 269 -4.27 6.64 11.69
C TYR A 269 -3.22 7.22 12.65
N TRP A 270 -2.25 7.94 12.07
CA TRP A 270 -1.11 8.50 12.82
C TRP A 270 -0.97 9.99 12.62
N VAL A 271 -0.86 10.71 13.74
CA VAL A 271 -0.51 12.12 13.82
C VAL A 271 0.47 12.30 14.97
N PRO A 272 1.70 12.70 14.69
CA PRO A 272 2.28 13.03 13.38
C PRO A 272 2.40 11.82 12.44
N SER A 273 2.60 12.08 11.14
CA SER A 273 2.88 11.05 10.13
C SER A 273 4.11 10.23 10.50
N ILE A 274 4.01 8.92 10.32
CA ILE A 274 5.12 7.97 10.48
C ILE A 274 5.73 7.57 9.13
N ALA A 275 5.17 8.05 8.02
CA ALA A 275 5.48 7.64 6.66
C ALA A 275 5.30 6.12 6.51
N VAL A 276 4.05 5.67 6.65
CA VAL A 276 3.68 4.24 6.49
C VAL A 276 4.17 3.71 5.15
N SER A 277 4.72 2.50 5.13
CA SER A 277 5.20 1.88 3.91
C SER A 277 4.46 0.56 3.65
N ALA A 278 5.17 -0.51 3.34
CA ALA A 278 4.57 -1.81 3.07
C ALA A 278 3.78 -2.35 4.27
N ILE A 279 2.74 -3.12 3.95
CA ILE A 279 1.95 -3.85 4.94
C ILE A 279 1.81 -5.31 4.52
N THR A 280 1.70 -6.18 5.51
CA THR A 280 1.24 -7.56 5.33
C THR A 280 0.38 -7.98 6.51
N ILE A 281 -0.60 -8.85 6.27
CA ILE A 281 -1.28 -9.55 7.35
C ILE A 281 -0.50 -10.84 7.59
N TYR A 282 0.15 -10.91 8.75
CA TYR A 282 1.05 -12.00 9.04
C TYR A 282 0.32 -13.35 9.07
N LYS A 283 0.91 -14.32 8.38
CA LYS A 283 0.51 -15.72 8.40
C LYS A 283 1.77 -16.58 8.37
N GLY A 284 2.10 -17.19 9.48
CA GLY A 284 3.34 -17.98 9.59
C GLY A 284 3.35 -18.86 10.82
N LYS A 285 4.42 -19.67 10.93
CA LYS A 285 4.64 -20.59 12.04
C LYS A 285 5.67 -20.07 13.05
N GLU A 286 6.52 -19.13 12.63
CA GLU A 286 7.63 -18.63 13.46
C GLU A 286 7.13 -17.75 14.62
N PHE A 287 6.12 -16.89 14.33
CA PHE A 287 5.47 -16.03 15.32
C PHE A 287 3.97 -16.32 15.36
N ASN A 288 3.58 -17.43 15.96
CA ASN A 288 2.20 -17.91 15.94
C ASN A 288 1.18 -16.90 16.48
N GLU A 289 1.57 -16.12 17.50
CA GLU A 289 0.77 -15.06 18.12
C GLU A 289 0.59 -13.83 17.23
N TRP A 290 1.33 -13.72 16.12
CA TRP A 290 1.19 -12.62 15.16
C TRP A 290 0.18 -12.94 14.04
N ASN A 291 -0.27 -14.19 13.95
CA ASN A 291 -1.21 -14.58 12.91
C ASN A 291 -2.47 -13.73 12.92
N GLY A 292 -2.83 -13.18 11.74
CA GLY A 292 -3.95 -12.26 11.56
C GLY A 292 -3.68 -10.81 11.97
N GLN A 293 -2.48 -10.49 12.48
CA GLN A 293 -2.10 -9.12 12.80
C GLN A 293 -1.46 -8.42 11.60
N ALA A 294 -1.65 -7.11 11.50
CA ALA A 294 -1.00 -6.32 10.47
C ALA A 294 0.43 -5.96 10.89
N LEU A 295 1.39 -6.29 10.04
CA LEU A 295 2.77 -5.80 10.13
C LEU A 295 2.92 -4.62 9.18
N ILE A 296 3.29 -3.46 9.72
CA ILE A 296 3.35 -2.19 9.01
C ILE A 296 4.75 -1.62 9.16
N THR A 297 5.41 -1.33 8.05
CA THR A 297 6.71 -0.65 8.08
C THR A 297 6.55 0.87 8.03
N SER A 298 7.53 1.59 8.59
CA SER A 298 7.59 3.04 8.63
C SER A 298 8.93 3.53 8.11
N LEU A 299 8.90 4.49 7.18
CA LEU A 299 10.11 5.09 6.60
C LEU A 299 10.72 6.16 7.52
N LYS A 300 9.88 6.87 8.29
CA LYS A 300 10.32 8.00 9.10
C LYS A 300 11.16 7.58 10.30
N ASP A 301 10.71 6.59 11.04
CA ASP A 301 11.38 6.07 12.24
C ASP A 301 12.05 4.71 12.01
N LYS A 302 12.03 4.21 10.76
CA LYS A 302 12.65 2.93 10.34
C LYS A 302 12.22 1.77 11.24
N SER A 303 10.93 1.70 11.53
CA SER A 303 10.34 0.70 12.45
C SER A 303 9.46 -0.30 11.72
N LEU A 304 9.33 -1.49 12.33
CA LEU A 304 8.28 -2.47 12.06
C LEU A 304 7.26 -2.38 13.19
N ARG A 305 6.00 -2.17 12.84
CA ARG A 305 4.89 -2.06 13.78
C ARG A 305 3.96 -3.24 13.64
N LYS A 306 3.61 -3.85 14.75
CA LYS A 306 2.61 -4.91 14.86
C LYS A 306 1.29 -4.28 15.35
N LEU A 307 0.23 -4.43 14.59
CA LEU A 307 -1.10 -3.89 14.90
C LEU A 307 -2.12 -5.02 15.00
N ASN A 308 -2.64 -5.22 16.20
CA ASN A 308 -3.83 -6.04 16.41
C ASN A 308 -5.07 -5.20 16.12
N PHE A 309 -5.61 -5.33 14.91
CA PHE A 309 -6.71 -4.50 14.42
C PHE A 309 -8.07 -5.18 14.47
N GLN A 310 -8.13 -6.48 14.70
CA GLN A 310 -9.39 -7.23 14.78
C GLN A 310 -10.28 -6.73 15.93
N ASN A 311 -9.66 -6.22 17.00
CA ASN A 311 -10.37 -5.62 18.14
C ASN A 311 -10.65 -4.11 17.98
N LEU A 312 -10.20 -3.49 16.89
CA LEU A 312 -10.38 -2.05 16.61
C LEU A 312 -11.55 -1.78 15.64
N SER A 313 -12.14 -2.83 15.09
CA SER A 313 -13.19 -2.75 14.04
C SER A 313 -14.61 -2.62 14.61
N ASN A 314 -14.77 -2.51 15.93
CA ASN A 314 -16.05 -2.35 16.63
C ASN A 314 -16.34 -0.90 17.02
#